data_160f5c5d55b3419c7f092360a7f82d8e
#
_entry.id   160f5c5d55b3419c7f092360a7f82d8e
#
_cell.length_a   1.000
_cell.length_b   1.000
_cell.length_c   1.000
_cell.angle_alpha   90.00
_cell.angle_beta   90.00
_cell.angle_gamma   90.00
#
_symmetry.space_group_name_H-M   'P 1'
#
loop_
_entity.id
_entity.type
_entity.pdbx_description
1 polymer ?
#
loop_
_entity_poly.entity_id
_entity_poly.type
_entity_poly.pdbx_seq_one_letter_code
_entity_poly.pdbx_strand_id
1 'polypeptide(L)'
;MPESPIRKLAPLAAAAKKRGTKVYHLNIGQPDLPTPREGLEALKNINRDILEYSPSQGYQSYREKLVGYYKKYNINVCADDIIITSGGSEAVLFAFLSCLNPGDEIIVPEPAYANYMAFAISAGAKIKTIATTIDEGFSLPKVEKFEELINERTRAIMICNPNNPTGYLYTRREMNQIRDLVKKYDLYLFSDEVYREYIYTGSPYISACHLEGIEQNVILIDSVSKRYSECGIRIGALITKNAAVRAAVMKFCQARLSPPLIGQIIAEASLDAPEEYYRDVYDEYVERRKCLIDRLNRIPGVYSPIPMGAFYTVAKLPVDDAEKFCRWCLEKFEYEGETVMMAPAAGFYTTPGAGINQVRIAYVLKKDDLIRALVVLRKALELYPGRVDDQ
;
A
#
# COMPACT_ATOMS: atom_id res chain seq x y z
N MET A 1 -3.95 -3.09 19.93
CA MET A 1 -3.99 -2.79 18.49
C MET A 1 -4.56 -1.39 18.30
N PRO A 2 -3.93 -0.49 17.53
CA PRO A 2 -4.52 0.81 17.19
C PRO A 2 -5.69 0.65 16.24
N GLU A 3 -6.64 1.60 16.27
CA GLU A 3 -7.72 1.64 15.29
C GLU A 3 -7.20 1.99 13.89
N SER A 4 -7.86 1.43 12.87
CA SER A 4 -7.48 1.73 11.48
C SER A 4 -7.86 3.17 11.10
N PRO A 5 -6.92 4.04 10.76
CA PRO A 5 -7.22 5.42 10.33
C PRO A 5 -8.05 5.45 9.04
N ILE A 6 -8.02 4.37 8.27
CA ILE A 6 -8.74 4.23 7.01
C ILE A 6 -10.22 3.90 7.23
N ARG A 7 -10.53 3.15 8.30
CA ARG A 7 -11.86 2.55 8.51
C ARG A 7 -12.61 3.06 9.72
N LYS A 8 -11.95 3.72 10.69
CA LYS A 8 -12.58 4.17 11.94
C LYS A 8 -13.77 5.13 11.73
N LEU A 9 -13.79 5.86 10.61
CA LEU A 9 -14.89 6.76 10.26
C LEU A 9 -16.02 6.08 9.44
N ALA A 10 -15.92 4.78 9.12
CA ALA A 10 -16.94 4.09 8.33
C ALA A 10 -18.35 4.11 8.94
N PRO A 11 -18.55 4.02 10.27
CA PRO A 11 -19.88 4.16 10.87
C PRO A 11 -20.51 5.53 10.62
N LEU A 12 -19.72 6.61 10.62
CA LEU A 12 -20.19 7.97 10.34
C LEU A 12 -20.62 8.13 8.88
N ALA A 13 -19.84 7.55 7.94
CA ALA A 13 -20.20 7.53 6.54
C ALA A 13 -21.51 6.73 6.30
N ALA A 14 -21.68 5.60 6.98
CA ALA A 14 -22.92 4.83 6.93
C ALA A 14 -24.12 5.64 7.47
N ALA A 15 -23.93 6.39 8.54
CA ALA A 15 -24.95 7.28 9.10
C ALA A 15 -25.30 8.42 8.12
N ALA A 16 -24.30 9.05 7.46
CA ALA A 16 -24.52 10.07 6.44
C ALA A 16 -25.34 9.51 5.27
N LYS A 17 -25.01 8.33 4.75
CA LYS A 17 -25.77 7.66 3.69
C LYS A 17 -27.22 7.37 4.09
N LYS A 18 -27.47 6.98 5.37
CA LYS A 18 -28.84 6.78 5.89
C LYS A 18 -29.66 8.07 5.92
N ARG A 19 -29.00 9.24 6.05
CA ARG A 19 -29.66 10.55 5.96
C ARG A 19 -29.94 11.00 4.50
N GLY A 20 -29.49 10.19 3.50
CA GLY A 20 -29.63 10.52 2.09
C GLY A 20 -28.43 11.24 1.48
N THR A 21 -27.37 11.49 2.27
CA THR A 21 -26.18 12.20 1.80
C THR A 21 -25.29 11.25 0.97
N LYS A 22 -24.94 11.63 -0.26
CA LYS A 22 -23.94 10.91 -1.07
C LYS A 22 -22.55 11.13 -0.50
N VAL A 23 -21.82 10.05 -0.24
CA VAL A 23 -20.46 10.10 0.31
C VAL A 23 -19.43 9.69 -0.75
N TYR A 24 -18.52 10.60 -1.11
CA TYR A 24 -17.38 10.29 -1.95
C TYR A 24 -16.25 9.68 -1.12
N HIS A 25 -15.93 8.41 -1.35
CA HIS A 25 -14.95 7.65 -0.60
C HIS A 25 -13.54 7.86 -1.16
N LEU A 26 -12.82 8.84 -0.66
CA LEU A 26 -11.41 9.11 -0.97
C LEU A 26 -10.45 8.43 0.03
N ASN A 27 -10.99 7.68 1.00
CA ASN A 27 -10.22 7.05 2.08
C ASN A 27 -9.74 5.63 1.76
N ILE A 28 -10.40 4.90 0.84
CA ILE A 28 -10.13 3.49 0.54
C ILE A 28 -9.40 3.37 -0.80
N GLY A 29 -8.23 2.73 -0.79
CA GLY A 29 -7.48 2.41 -2.00
C GLY A 29 -7.87 1.06 -2.58
N GLN A 30 -9.13 0.93 -2.96
CA GLN A 30 -9.62 -0.22 -3.71
C GLN A 30 -9.82 0.21 -5.16
N PRO A 31 -9.05 -0.34 -6.13
CA PRO A 31 -9.26 -0.05 -7.54
C PRO A 31 -10.70 -0.35 -7.97
N ASP A 32 -11.24 0.48 -8.86
CA ASP A 32 -12.60 0.36 -9.39
C ASP A 32 -12.62 0.02 -10.91
N LEU A 33 -11.44 -0.15 -11.50
CA LEU A 33 -11.33 -0.60 -12.89
C LEU A 33 -11.64 -2.09 -12.99
N PRO A 34 -12.11 -2.55 -14.16
CA PRO A 34 -12.49 -3.96 -14.33
C PRO A 34 -11.33 -4.92 -14.02
N THR A 35 -11.66 -6.04 -13.38
CA THR A 35 -10.76 -7.21 -13.29
C THR A 35 -10.52 -7.77 -14.71
N PRO A 36 -9.32 -8.32 -15.00
CA PRO A 36 -9.03 -8.95 -16.28
C PRO A 36 -10.11 -9.96 -16.68
N ARG A 37 -10.47 -9.96 -17.97
CA ARG A 37 -11.49 -10.86 -18.50
C ARG A 37 -11.10 -12.32 -18.30
N GLU A 38 -9.83 -12.64 -18.45
CA GLU A 38 -9.24 -13.97 -18.28
C GLU A 38 -9.53 -14.52 -16.86
N GLY A 39 -9.33 -13.70 -15.84
CA GLY A 39 -9.63 -14.04 -14.44
C GLY A 39 -11.12 -14.26 -14.21
N LEU A 40 -11.99 -13.39 -14.75
CA LEU A 40 -13.43 -13.53 -14.62
C LEU A 40 -13.99 -14.74 -15.39
N GLU A 41 -13.42 -15.07 -16.53
CA GLU A 41 -13.78 -16.29 -17.28
C GLU A 41 -13.32 -17.54 -16.57
N ALA A 42 -12.11 -17.54 -16.00
CA ALA A 42 -11.63 -18.67 -15.18
C ALA A 42 -12.57 -18.94 -14.00
N LEU A 43 -13.06 -17.90 -13.31
CA LEU A 43 -14.05 -18.03 -12.24
C LEU A 43 -15.34 -18.72 -12.70
N LYS A 44 -15.85 -18.35 -13.89
CA LYS A 44 -17.11 -18.91 -14.44
C LYS A 44 -16.95 -20.36 -14.89
N ASN A 45 -15.74 -20.76 -15.26
CA ASN A 45 -15.45 -22.07 -15.83
C ASN A 45 -14.80 -23.05 -14.82
N ILE A 46 -14.92 -22.78 -13.51
CA ILE A 46 -14.50 -23.72 -12.49
C ILE A 46 -15.38 -24.97 -12.56
N ASN A 47 -14.81 -26.07 -13.07
CA ASN A 47 -15.47 -27.37 -13.17
C ASN A 47 -14.78 -28.34 -12.22
N ARG A 48 -15.17 -28.32 -10.95
CA ARG A 48 -14.63 -29.18 -9.88
C ARG A 48 -15.76 -29.66 -8.98
N ASP A 49 -15.83 -30.95 -8.75
CA ASP A 49 -16.80 -31.52 -7.83
C ASP A 49 -16.40 -31.32 -6.36
N ILE A 50 -15.10 -31.18 -6.10
CA ILE A 50 -14.54 -31.03 -4.77
C ILE A 50 -13.60 -29.80 -4.78
N LEU A 51 -13.72 -28.95 -3.77
CA LEU A 51 -12.84 -27.81 -3.54
C LEU A 51 -11.82 -28.18 -2.46
N GLU A 52 -10.81 -28.96 -2.87
CA GLU A 52 -9.75 -29.48 -2.00
C GLU A 52 -8.75 -28.42 -1.56
N TYR A 53 -7.94 -28.75 -0.56
CA TYR A 53 -6.78 -27.92 -0.21
C TYR A 53 -5.78 -27.89 -1.35
N SER A 54 -5.30 -26.71 -1.71
CA SER A 54 -4.14 -26.57 -2.57
C SER A 54 -2.84 -26.83 -1.80
N PRO A 55 -1.70 -27.02 -2.48
CA PRO A 55 -0.41 -27.09 -1.79
C PRO A 55 -0.18 -25.88 -0.89
N SER A 56 0.42 -26.07 0.28
CA SER A 56 0.64 -24.98 1.27
C SER A 56 1.48 -23.82 0.73
N GLN A 57 2.39 -24.10 -0.22
CA GLN A 57 3.18 -23.09 -0.93
C GLN A 57 2.38 -22.37 -2.04
N GLY A 58 1.24 -22.90 -2.43
CA GLY A 58 0.47 -22.50 -3.62
C GLY A 58 0.74 -23.38 -4.83
N TYR A 59 -0.12 -23.29 -5.84
CA TYR A 59 0.00 -24.10 -7.05
C TYR A 59 1.33 -23.82 -7.77
N GLN A 60 1.98 -24.89 -8.21
CA GLN A 60 3.25 -24.79 -8.93
C GLN A 60 3.06 -24.05 -10.26
N SER A 61 2.01 -24.35 -11.02
CA SER A 61 1.68 -23.68 -12.28
C SER A 61 1.58 -22.16 -12.11
N TYR A 62 0.90 -21.71 -11.05
CA TYR A 62 0.78 -20.28 -10.76
C TYR A 62 2.13 -19.65 -10.40
N ARG A 63 2.94 -20.31 -9.58
CA ARG A 63 4.28 -19.82 -9.20
C ARG A 63 5.22 -19.74 -10.41
N GLU A 64 5.16 -20.72 -11.31
CA GLU A 64 5.91 -20.73 -12.58
C GLU A 64 5.48 -19.59 -13.51
N LYS A 65 4.18 -19.31 -13.64
CA LYS A 65 3.69 -18.13 -14.38
C LYS A 65 4.14 -16.82 -13.75
N LEU A 66 4.17 -16.72 -12.43
CA LEU A 66 4.68 -15.55 -11.72
C LEU A 66 6.17 -15.30 -12.00
N VAL A 67 7.00 -16.33 -12.22
CA VAL A 67 8.40 -16.15 -12.67
C VAL A 67 8.44 -15.37 -13.98
N GLY A 68 7.57 -15.71 -14.94
CA GLY A 68 7.44 -14.97 -16.20
C GLY A 68 7.03 -13.52 -16.00
N TYR A 69 6.08 -13.27 -15.09
CA TYR A 69 5.68 -11.91 -14.73
C TYR A 69 6.83 -11.12 -14.10
N TYR A 70 7.55 -11.65 -13.12
CA TYR A 70 8.68 -10.96 -12.48
C TYR A 70 9.83 -10.69 -13.44
N LYS A 71 10.06 -11.58 -14.41
CA LYS A 71 11.07 -11.39 -15.47
C LYS A 71 10.83 -10.13 -16.30
N LYS A 72 9.55 -9.71 -16.52
CA LYS A 72 9.22 -8.44 -17.21
C LYS A 72 9.79 -7.22 -16.49
N TYR A 73 9.98 -7.31 -15.17
CA TYR A 73 10.55 -6.27 -14.31
C TYR A 73 12.02 -6.50 -13.98
N ASN A 74 12.71 -7.42 -14.67
CA ASN A 74 14.08 -7.82 -14.39
C ASN A 74 14.30 -8.38 -12.96
N ILE A 75 13.26 -8.87 -12.33
CA ILE A 75 13.33 -9.55 -11.04
C ILE A 75 13.62 -11.03 -11.31
N ASN A 76 14.86 -11.45 -10.99
CA ASN A 76 15.33 -12.80 -11.27
C ASN A 76 15.06 -13.72 -10.07
N VAL A 77 13.98 -14.48 -10.17
CA VAL A 77 13.51 -15.46 -9.17
C VAL A 77 13.09 -16.75 -9.85
N CYS A 78 13.06 -17.86 -9.09
CA CYS A 78 12.50 -19.12 -9.54
C CYS A 78 11.20 -19.43 -8.78
N ALA A 79 10.46 -20.45 -9.22
CA ALA A 79 9.18 -20.82 -8.60
C ALA A 79 9.33 -21.20 -7.11
N ASP A 80 10.48 -21.75 -6.71
CA ASP A 80 10.74 -22.12 -5.32
C ASP A 80 11.01 -20.92 -4.40
N ASP A 81 11.38 -19.77 -4.98
CA ASP A 81 11.52 -18.52 -4.23
C ASP A 81 10.17 -17.87 -3.87
N ILE A 82 9.06 -18.35 -4.46
CA ILE A 82 7.73 -17.76 -4.38
C ILE A 82 6.83 -18.60 -3.49
N ILE A 83 6.21 -17.96 -2.50
CA ILE A 83 5.20 -18.56 -1.61
C ILE A 83 3.91 -17.76 -1.76
N ILE A 84 2.83 -18.42 -2.16
CA ILE A 84 1.52 -17.79 -2.31
C ILE A 84 0.87 -17.60 -0.95
N THR A 85 0.26 -16.43 -0.74
CA THR A 85 -0.35 -16.01 0.52
C THR A 85 -1.79 -15.52 0.33
N SER A 86 -2.53 -15.42 1.42
CA SER A 86 -3.88 -14.84 1.45
C SER A 86 -3.83 -13.30 1.39
N GLY A 87 -3.31 -12.78 0.26
CA GLY A 87 -3.04 -11.36 0.03
C GLY A 87 -1.71 -10.91 0.65
N GLY A 88 -1.29 -9.68 0.31
CA GLY A 88 -0.07 -9.09 0.84
C GLY A 88 -0.04 -8.99 2.37
N SER A 89 -1.20 -8.90 3.03
CA SER A 89 -1.29 -8.84 4.49
C SER A 89 -0.74 -10.10 5.17
N GLU A 90 -1.04 -11.30 4.66
CA GLU A 90 -0.47 -12.54 5.17
C GLU A 90 1.03 -12.62 4.86
N ALA A 91 1.45 -12.15 3.69
CA ALA A 91 2.86 -12.10 3.32
C ALA A 91 3.68 -11.25 4.31
N VAL A 92 3.20 -10.05 4.68
CA VAL A 92 3.84 -9.22 5.72
C VAL A 92 3.86 -9.93 7.06
N LEU A 93 2.73 -10.49 7.49
CA LEU A 93 2.65 -11.19 8.79
C LEU A 93 3.62 -12.38 8.84
N PHE A 94 3.66 -13.21 7.80
CA PHE A 94 4.56 -14.36 7.75
C PHE A 94 6.04 -13.95 7.66
N ALA A 95 6.35 -12.86 6.93
CA ALA A 95 7.70 -12.29 6.91
C ALA A 95 8.14 -11.88 8.32
N PHE A 96 7.29 -11.16 9.05
CA PHE A 96 7.60 -10.71 10.41
C PHE A 96 7.75 -11.89 11.38
N LEU A 97 6.79 -12.83 11.38
CA LEU A 97 6.83 -14.01 12.24
C LEU A 97 8.03 -14.95 11.96
N SER A 98 8.54 -14.95 10.73
CA SER A 98 9.65 -15.82 10.33
C SER A 98 11.04 -15.19 10.56
N CYS A 99 11.13 -13.86 10.54
CA CYS A 99 12.40 -13.15 10.59
C CYS A 99 12.67 -12.42 11.91
N LEU A 100 11.65 -12.29 12.77
CA LEU A 100 11.73 -11.50 13.99
C LEU A 100 11.40 -12.32 15.22
N ASN A 101 12.06 -12.00 16.33
CA ASN A 101 11.72 -12.48 17.66
C ASN A 101 10.97 -11.41 18.46
N PRO A 102 10.24 -11.78 19.53
CA PRO A 102 9.65 -10.80 20.43
C PRO A 102 10.67 -9.81 20.96
N GLY A 103 10.38 -8.52 20.81
CA GLY A 103 11.26 -7.42 21.22
C GLY A 103 12.22 -6.92 20.14
N ASP A 104 12.31 -7.60 19.00
CA ASP A 104 13.05 -7.10 17.84
C ASP A 104 12.44 -5.83 17.27
N GLU A 105 13.25 -5.03 16.60
CA GLU A 105 12.86 -3.72 16.07
C GLU A 105 12.96 -3.67 14.55
N ILE A 106 11.98 -3.00 13.93
CA ILE A 106 11.91 -2.74 12.50
C ILE A 106 11.95 -1.23 12.27
N ILE A 107 12.86 -0.74 11.45
CA ILE A 107 12.87 0.67 11.02
C ILE A 107 11.93 0.83 9.82
N VAL A 108 11.01 1.80 9.92
CA VAL A 108 10.01 2.08 8.88
C VAL A 108 9.96 3.58 8.61
N PRO A 109 10.15 4.04 7.36
CA PRO A 109 9.89 5.44 7.02
C PRO A 109 8.41 5.79 7.23
N GLU A 110 8.15 6.88 7.95
CA GLU A 110 6.78 7.38 8.15
C GLU A 110 6.51 8.67 7.37
N PRO A 111 5.27 8.88 6.89
CA PRO A 111 4.06 8.07 7.14
C PRO A 111 4.10 6.71 6.43
N ALA A 112 3.64 5.68 7.12
CA ALA A 112 3.67 4.30 6.66
C ALA A 112 2.28 3.67 6.60
N TYR A 113 2.11 2.60 5.84
CA TYR A 113 0.84 1.85 5.84
C TYR A 113 0.50 1.37 7.24
N ALA A 114 -0.63 1.86 7.77
CA ALA A 114 -0.99 1.72 9.18
C ALA A 114 -1.04 0.26 9.69
N ASN A 115 -1.30 -0.72 8.81
CA ASN A 115 -1.37 -2.12 9.21
C ASN A 115 0.01 -2.73 9.53
N TYR A 116 1.13 -2.13 9.12
CA TYR A 116 2.45 -2.64 9.52
C TYR A 116 2.61 -2.64 11.04
N MET A 117 2.09 -1.61 11.73
CA MET A 117 2.05 -1.57 13.19
C MET A 117 1.30 -2.76 13.79
N ALA A 118 0.13 -3.08 13.22
CA ALA A 118 -0.67 -4.21 13.69
C ALA A 118 0.05 -5.55 13.50
N PHE A 119 0.71 -5.75 12.37
CA PHE A 119 1.50 -6.96 12.10
C PHE A 119 2.74 -7.06 12.98
N ALA A 120 3.44 -5.95 13.24
CA ALA A 120 4.57 -5.93 14.17
C ALA A 120 4.13 -6.30 15.59
N ILE A 121 3.04 -5.73 16.09
CA ILE A 121 2.46 -6.10 17.38
C ILE A 121 2.10 -7.58 17.44
N SER A 122 1.51 -8.14 16.37
CA SER A 122 1.16 -9.56 16.28
C SER A 122 2.39 -10.47 16.31
N ALA A 123 3.52 -10.01 15.78
CA ALA A 123 4.80 -10.73 15.82
C ALA A 123 5.60 -10.47 17.12
N GLY A 124 5.11 -9.65 18.03
CA GLY A 124 5.83 -9.25 19.23
C GLY A 124 6.98 -8.26 18.97
N ALA A 125 7.09 -7.74 17.74
CA ALA A 125 8.12 -6.81 17.32
C ALA A 125 7.69 -5.34 17.55
N LYS A 126 8.66 -4.42 17.49
CA LYS A 126 8.45 -2.98 17.63
C LYS A 126 8.79 -2.25 16.33
N ILE A 127 7.97 -1.29 15.96
CA ILE A 127 8.32 -0.37 14.89
C ILE A 127 9.04 0.84 15.49
N LYS A 128 10.18 1.18 14.91
CA LYS A 128 10.86 2.46 15.04
C LYS A 128 10.69 3.22 13.75
N THR A 129 10.12 4.40 13.80
CA THR A 129 9.90 5.20 12.61
C THR A 129 11.03 6.17 12.35
N ILE A 130 11.29 6.40 11.07
CA ILE A 130 12.15 7.47 10.60
C ILE A 130 11.28 8.49 9.87
N ALA A 131 11.30 9.74 10.35
CA ALA A 131 10.42 10.78 9.83
C ALA A 131 10.78 11.18 8.41
N THR A 132 9.78 11.27 7.55
CA THR A 132 9.81 12.02 6.29
C THR A 132 8.76 13.12 6.35
N THR A 133 8.93 14.19 5.59
CA THR A 133 8.06 15.35 5.66
C THR A 133 7.39 15.66 4.33
N ILE A 134 6.19 16.23 4.41
CA ILE A 134 5.45 16.66 3.21
C ILE A 134 6.19 17.78 2.48
N ASP A 135 6.89 18.66 3.22
CA ASP A 135 7.63 19.81 2.65
C ASP A 135 8.86 19.33 1.85
N GLU A 136 9.43 18.17 2.20
CA GLU A 136 10.51 17.50 1.45
C GLU A 136 9.99 16.48 0.43
N GLY A 137 8.68 16.46 0.17
CA GLY A 137 8.02 15.52 -0.74
C GLY A 137 8.12 14.07 -0.29
N PHE A 138 8.35 13.81 1.00
CA PHE A 138 8.52 12.49 1.61
C PHE A 138 9.79 11.72 1.17
N SER A 139 10.83 12.44 0.73
CA SER A 139 12.14 11.83 0.46
C SER A 139 12.77 11.25 1.73
N LEU A 140 13.60 10.21 1.59
CA LEU A 140 14.30 9.64 2.72
C LEU A 140 15.31 10.63 3.30
N PRO A 141 15.44 10.71 4.62
CA PRO A 141 16.48 11.48 5.26
C PRO A 141 17.86 10.85 4.99
N LYS A 142 18.92 11.57 5.38
CA LYS A 142 20.28 11.10 5.27
C LYS A 142 20.49 9.80 6.04
N VAL A 143 21.44 8.98 5.59
CA VAL A 143 21.77 7.66 6.13
C VAL A 143 22.07 7.69 7.64
N GLU A 144 22.69 8.77 8.12
CA GLU A 144 23.03 8.94 9.54
C GLU A 144 21.79 8.88 10.44
N LYS A 145 20.62 9.34 9.93
CA LYS A 145 19.36 9.26 10.69
C LYS A 145 18.86 7.82 10.86
N PHE A 146 19.12 6.96 9.91
CA PHE A 146 18.88 5.52 10.06
C PHE A 146 19.83 4.91 11.08
N GLU A 147 21.12 5.28 11.02
CA GLU A 147 22.14 4.75 11.92
C GLU A 147 21.89 5.14 13.39
N GLU A 148 21.36 6.35 13.65
CA GLU A 148 20.93 6.78 14.98
C GLU A 148 19.87 5.85 15.60
N LEU A 149 19.05 5.19 14.78
CA LEU A 149 17.98 4.28 15.21
C LEU A 149 18.45 2.83 15.36
N ILE A 150 19.54 2.45 14.66
CA ILE A 150 20.02 1.06 14.63
C ILE A 150 20.69 0.73 15.97
N ASN A 151 20.30 -0.41 16.54
CA ASN A 151 20.90 -0.99 17.73
C ASN A 151 20.87 -2.53 17.67
N GLU A 152 21.33 -3.20 18.71
CA GLU A 152 21.41 -4.67 18.80
C GLU A 152 20.07 -5.41 18.66
N ARG A 153 18.92 -4.73 18.80
CA ARG A 153 17.58 -5.30 18.59
C ARG A 153 17.04 -5.04 17.18
N THR A 154 17.65 -4.14 16.43
CA THR A 154 17.23 -3.84 15.07
C THR A 154 17.50 -5.05 14.17
N ARG A 155 16.47 -5.55 13.49
CA ARG A 155 16.58 -6.73 12.62
C ARG A 155 16.17 -6.45 11.18
N ALA A 156 15.42 -5.39 10.93
CA ALA A 156 14.91 -5.14 9.59
C ALA A 156 14.67 -3.66 9.29
N ILE A 157 14.68 -3.35 8.02
CA ILE A 157 14.09 -2.14 7.44
C ILE A 157 12.88 -2.58 6.61
N MET A 158 11.75 -1.87 6.76
CA MET A 158 10.54 -2.08 5.95
C MET A 158 10.27 -0.86 5.08
N ILE A 159 10.10 -1.08 3.78
CA ILE A 159 9.70 -0.04 2.82
C ILE A 159 8.47 -0.46 2.05
N CYS A 160 7.73 0.53 1.54
CA CYS A 160 6.68 0.34 0.54
C CYS A 160 7.05 1.16 -0.70
N ASN A 161 7.24 0.50 -1.85
CA ASN A 161 7.76 1.13 -3.06
C ASN A 161 7.02 0.68 -4.32
N PRO A 162 6.21 1.55 -4.95
CA PRO A 162 5.81 2.92 -4.56
C PRO A 162 5.04 2.97 -3.22
N ASN A 163 5.13 4.11 -2.52
CA ASN A 163 4.69 4.22 -1.14
C ASN A 163 3.17 4.43 -0.98
N ASN A 164 2.60 3.75 -0.02
CA ASN A 164 1.32 4.05 0.61
C ASN A 164 1.60 4.53 2.05
N PRO A 165 1.31 5.79 2.41
CA PRO A 165 0.25 6.64 1.87
C PRO A 165 0.69 7.75 0.89
N THR A 166 1.97 7.99 0.66
CA THR A 166 2.48 9.25 0.09
C THR A 166 2.49 9.29 -1.44
N GLY A 167 2.50 8.12 -2.10
CA GLY A 167 2.77 8.03 -3.54
C GLY A 167 4.25 8.29 -3.90
N TYR A 168 5.14 8.33 -2.90
CA TYR A 168 6.57 8.49 -3.13
C TYR A 168 7.17 7.26 -3.83
N LEU A 169 8.10 7.48 -4.72
CA LEU A 169 8.89 6.45 -5.39
C LEU A 169 10.35 6.64 -5.03
N TYR A 170 10.95 5.63 -4.39
CA TYR A 170 12.36 5.71 -3.99
C TYR A 170 13.28 5.79 -5.20
N THR A 171 14.22 6.73 -5.13
CA THR A 171 15.26 6.92 -6.12
C THR A 171 16.31 5.81 -6.06
N ARG A 172 17.09 5.64 -7.14
CA ARG A 172 18.23 4.70 -7.15
C ARG A 172 19.22 5.00 -6.00
N ARG A 173 19.44 6.27 -5.71
CA ARG A 173 20.32 6.69 -4.61
C ARG A 173 19.80 6.22 -3.26
N GLU A 174 18.52 6.43 -2.98
CA GLU A 174 17.89 6.01 -1.71
C GLU A 174 17.85 4.48 -1.58
N MET A 175 17.53 3.76 -2.66
CA MET A 175 17.57 2.30 -2.66
C MET A 175 18.98 1.76 -2.39
N ASN A 176 20.02 2.41 -2.94
CA ASN A 176 21.41 2.05 -2.65
C ASN A 176 21.78 2.38 -1.20
N GLN A 177 21.32 3.49 -0.63
CA GLN A 177 21.53 3.81 0.80
C GLN A 177 20.91 2.73 1.70
N ILE A 178 19.69 2.29 1.41
CA ILE A 178 19.03 1.18 2.13
C ILE A 178 19.84 -0.11 2.00
N ARG A 179 20.28 -0.46 0.77
CA ARG A 179 21.16 -1.62 0.54
C ARG A 179 22.40 -1.58 1.41
N ASP A 180 23.10 -0.45 1.46
CA ASP A 180 24.36 -0.31 2.19
C ASP A 180 24.14 -0.45 3.70
N LEU A 181 23.02 0.07 4.24
CA LEU A 181 22.61 -0.14 5.63
C LEU A 181 22.31 -1.63 5.91
N VAL A 182 21.51 -2.26 5.06
CA VAL A 182 21.16 -3.68 5.17
C VAL A 182 22.42 -4.54 5.17
N LYS A 183 23.36 -4.28 4.27
CA LYS A 183 24.62 -4.99 4.17
C LYS A 183 25.54 -4.74 5.38
N LYS A 184 25.64 -3.49 5.83
CA LYS A 184 26.53 -3.09 6.94
C LYS A 184 26.10 -3.72 8.28
N TYR A 185 24.80 -3.78 8.52
CA TYR A 185 24.22 -4.20 9.80
C TYR A 185 23.56 -5.59 9.75
N ASP A 186 23.70 -6.31 8.62
CA ASP A 186 23.08 -7.62 8.38
C ASP A 186 21.57 -7.66 8.73
N LEU A 187 20.83 -6.69 8.19
CA LEU A 187 19.40 -6.54 8.41
C LEU A 187 18.59 -7.26 7.33
N TYR A 188 17.35 -7.64 7.63
CA TYR A 188 16.39 -7.97 6.60
C TYR A 188 15.84 -6.69 5.94
N LEU A 189 15.54 -6.77 4.64
CA LEU A 189 14.80 -5.75 3.91
C LEU A 189 13.43 -6.29 3.49
N PHE A 190 12.39 -5.87 4.19
CA PHE A 190 11.02 -6.12 3.77
C PHE A 190 10.61 -5.04 2.76
N SER A 191 10.27 -5.44 1.55
CA SER A 191 9.87 -4.52 0.47
C SER A 191 8.45 -4.84 0.00
N ASP A 192 7.49 -3.99 0.37
CA ASP A 192 6.11 -4.06 -0.12
C ASP A 192 6.03 -3.37 -1.48
N GLU A 193 5.83 -4.17 -2.54
CA GLU A 193 5.89 -3.72 -3.92
C GLU A 193 4.55 -3.89 -4.66
N VAL A 194 3.44 -3.91 -3.92
CA VAL A 194 2.09 -4.14 -4.47
C VAL A 194 1.59 -3.06 -5.43
N TYR A 195 2.32 -1.93 -5.55
CA TYR A 195 1.99 -0.83 -6.47
C TYR A 195 2.96 -0.72 -7.64
N ARG A 196 3.76 -1.74 -7.93
CA ARG A 196 4.81 -1.76 -8.96
C ARG A 196 4.35 -1.31 -10.34
N GLU A 197 3.12 -1.58 -10.72
CA GLU A 197 2.53 -1.20 -12.01
C GLU A 197 2.20 0.30 -12.12
N TYR A 198 2.14 1.00 -10.99
CA TYR A 198 1.70 2.40 -10.93
C TYR A 198 2.89 3.33 -10.71
N ILE A 199 3.68 3.57 -11.76
CA ILE A 199 4.87 4.45 -11.74
C ILE A 199 4.73 5.48 -12.84
N TYR A 200 4.71 6.77 -12.47
CA TYR A 200 4.35 7.85 -13.37
C TYR A 200 5.53 8.75 -13.78
N THR A 201 6.76 8.35 -13.46
CA THR A 201 7.96 9.19 -13.69
C THR A 201 8.63 8.95 -15.03
N GLY A 202 8.22 7.91 -15.77
CA GLY A 202 8.94 7.44 -16.96
C GLY A 202 10.31 6.77 -16.67
N SER A 203 10.71 6.73 -15.39
CA SER A 203 11.94 6.04 -14.97
C SER A 203 11.71 4.54 -14.77
N PRO A 204 12.72 3.71 -15.01
CA PRO A 204 12.62 2.28 -14.73
C PRO A 204 12.33 2.03 -13.24
N TYR A 205 11.48 1.06 -12.98
CA TYR A 205 11.20 0.61 -11.61
C TYR A 205 12.43 -0.03 -10.95
N ILE A 206 12.62 0.25 -9.66
CA ILE A 206 13.69 -0.33 -8.86
C ILE A 206 13.09 -1.19 -7.76
N SER A 207 13.11 -2.51 -7.96
CA SER A 207 12.77 -3.48 -6.92
C SER A 207 13.90 -3.63 -5.91
N ALA A 208 13.58 -4.01 -4.68
CA ALA A 208 14.59 -4.46 -3.70
C ALA A 208 15.40 -5.67 -4.22
N CYS A 209 14.81 -6.49 -5.08
CA CYS A 209 15.49 -7.62 -5.73
C CYS A 209 16.58 -7.21 -6.75
N HIS A 210 16.68 -5.92 -7.13
CA HIS A 210 17.76 -5.40 -7.97
C HIS A 210 18.99 -4.94 -7.18
N LEU A 211 18.95 -5.04 -5.84
CA LEU A 211 20.02 -4.57 -4.96
C LEU A 211 21.04 -5.69 -4.77
N GLU A 212 22.20 -5.52 -5.40
CA GLU A 212 23.26 -6.53 -5.39
C GLU A 212 23.95 -6.65 -4.03
N GLY A 213 24.26 -7.89 -3.64
CA GLY A 213 25.01 -8.23 -2.42
C GLY A 213 24.17 -8.29 -1.16
N ILE A 214 22.82 -8.23 -1.28
CA ILE A 214 21.85 -8.42 -0.19
C ILE A 214 20.70 -9.37 -0.58
N GLU A 215 20.90 -10.20 -1.59
CA GLU A 215 19.85 -11.07 -2.15
C GLU A 215 19.24 -12.02 -1.10
N GLN A 216 20.04 -12.41 -0.08
CA GLN A 216 19.59 -13.26 1.00
C GLN A 216 18.85 -12.49 2.11
N ASN A 217 18.93 -11.17 2.10
CA ASN A 217 18.31 -10.30 3.08
C ASN A 217 16.93 -9.80 2.62
N VAL A 218 16.65 -9.85 1.30
CA VAL A 218 15.43 -9.31 0.72
C VAL A 218 14.25 -10.26 0.88
N ILE A 219 13.16 -9.73 1.41
CA ILE A 219 11.83 -10.35 1.44
C ILE A 219 10.87 -9.41 0.70
N LEU A 220 10.52 -9.77 -0.52
CA LEU A 220 9.59 -9.01 -1.35
C LEU A 220 8.15 -9.46 -1.07
N ILE A 221 7.25 -8.49 -0.95
CA ILE A 221 5.83 -8.68 -0.72
C ILE A 221 5.07 -8.18 -1.95
N ASP A 222 4.20 -9.02 -2.49
CA ASP A 222 3.40 -8.70 -3.67
C ASP A 222 1.93 -9.10 -3.47
N SER A 223 1.04 -8.56 -4.32
CA SER A 223 -0.38 -8.89 -4.30
C SER A 223 -1.05 -8.56 -5.64
N VAL A 224 -1.97 -9.39 -6.08
CA VAL A 224 -2.83 -9.13 -7.24
C VAL A 224 -3.91 -8.07 -6.94
N SER A 225 -4.13 -7.76 -5.66
CA SER A 225 -5.21 -6.87 -5.21
C SER A 225 -5.25 -5.52 -5.92
N LYS A 226 -4.07 -4.97 -6.24
CA LYS A 226 -3.95 -3.65 -6.87
C LYS A 226 -3.78 -3.77 -8.38
N ARG A 227 -2.93 -4.67 -8.82
CA ARG A 227 -2.61 -4.93 -10.21
C ARG A 227 -3.82 -5.23 -11.08
N TYR A 228 -4.74 -6.06 -10.57
CA TYR A 228 -5.87 -6.60 -11.32
C TYR A 228 -7.24 -6.20 -10.77
N SER A 229 -7.31 -5.25 -9.85
CA SER A 229 -8.57 -4.93 -9.13
C SER A 229 -9.18 -6.15 -8.42
N GLU A 230 -8.34 -7.07 -7.96
CA GLU A 230 -8.71 -8.37 -7.38
C GLU A 230 -8.60 -8.41 -5.86
N CYS A 231 -8.94 -7.29 -5.18
CA CYS A 231 -8.85 -7.22 -3.73
C CYS A 231 -9.61 -8.34 -3.00
N GLY A 232 -10.73 -8.79 -3.58
CA GLY A 232 -11.65 -9.75 -2.97
C GLY A 232 -11.20 -11.21 -3.04
N ILE A 233 -10.35 -11.59 -3.99
CA ILE A 233 -9.90 -13.00 -4.13
C ILE A 233 -8.82 -13.39 -3.12
N ARG A 234 -8.21 -12.40 -2.43
CA ARG A 234 -7.23 -12.62 -1.35
C ARG A 234 -6.00 -13.42 -1.78
N ILE A 235 -5.33 -12.98 -2.84
CA ILE A 235 -4.07 -13.60 -3.32
C ILE A 235 -2.94 -12.56 -3.28
N GLY A 236 -1.81 -13.00 -2.73
CA GLY A 236 -0.53 -12.31 -2.69
C GLY A 236 0.62 -13.29 -2.73
N ALA A 237 1.83 -12.80 -2.57
CA ALA A 237 3.03 -13.60 -2.55
C ALA A 237 4.10 -13.02 -1.62
N LEU A 238 4.85 -13.91 -0.99
CA LEU A 238 6.11 -13.63 -0.32
C LEU A 238 7.22 -14.24 -1.18
N ILE A 239 8.21 -13.45 -1.54
CA ILE A 239 9.29 -13.87 -2.43
C ILE A 239 10.63 -13.60 -1.75
N THR A 240 11.48 -14.63 -1.66
CA THR A 240 12.83 -14.49 -1.11
C THR A 240 13.75 -15.59 -1.61
N LYS A 241 15.01 -15.26 -1.85
CA LYS A 241 16.07 -16.24 -2.16
C LYS A 241 16.63 -16.92 -0.92
N ASN A 242 16.32 -16.43 0.28
CA ASN A 242 16.78 -16.97 1.53
C ASN A 242 16.08 -18.30 1.87
N ALA A 243 16.79 -19.42 1.73
CA ALA A 243 16.25 -20.74 1.97
C ALA A 243 15.79 -20.96 3.42
N ALA A 244 16.49 -20.38 4.40
CA ALA A 244 16.12 -20.49 5.82
C ALA A 244 14.81 -19.75 6.11
N VAL A 245 14.64 -18.55 5.54
CA VAL A 245 13.38 -17.79 5.64
C VAL A 245 12.24 -18.56 4.97
N ARG A 246 12.44 -19.09 3.75
CA ARG A 246 11.41 -19.93 3.09
C ARG A 246 11.01 -21.13 3.94
N ALA A 247 11.97 -21.82 4.53
CA ALA A 247 11.69 -22.97 5.40
C ALA A 247 10.89 -22.57 6.67
N ALA A 248 11.17 -21.40 7.24
CA ALA A 248 10.41 -20.86 8.37
C ALA A 248 8.98 -20.48 7.96
N VAL A 249 8.83 -19.75 6.86
CA VAL A 249 7.52 -19.34 6.30
C VAL A 249 6.67 -20.57 5.96
N MET A 250 7.27 -21.63 5.42
CA MET A 250 6.54 -22.86 5.09
C MET A 250 5.87 -23.53 6.30
N LYS A 251 6.43 -23.39 7.50
CA LYS A 251 5.79 -23.92 8.73
C LYS A 251 4.48 -23.17 9.01
N PHE A 252 4.45 -21.85 8.82
CA PHE A 252 3.22 -21.06 8.94
C PHE A 252 2.24 -21.38 7.81
N CYS A 253 2.72 -21.59 6.59
CA CYS A 253 1.89 -22.03 5.46
C CYS A 253 1.22 -23.38 5.72
N GLN A 254 1.94 -24.35 6.30
CA GLN A 254 1.40 -25.65 6.67
C GLN A 254 0.39 -25.53 7.82
N ALA A 255 0.63 -24.69 8.81
CA ALA A 255 -0.31 -24.41 9.89
C ALA A 255 -1.61 -23.74 9.41
N ARG A 256 -1.50 -22.84 8.42
CA ARG A 256 -2.63 -22.21 7.74
C ARG A 256 -3.34 -23.14 6.75
N LEU A 257 -2.74 -24.28 6.38
CA LEU A 257 -3.13 -25.29 5.39
C LEU A 257 -2.80 -24.87 3.95
N SER A 258 -3.59 -24.01 3.32
CA SER A 258 -3.38 -23.61 1.93
C SER A 258 -3.86 -22.18 1.66
N PRO A 259 -3.33 -21.49 0.65
CA PRO A 259 -3.94 -20.25 0.15
C PRO A 259 -5.27 -20.58 -0.54
N PRO A 260 -6.17 -19.58 -0.72
CA PRO A 260 -7.48 -19.80 -1.35
C PRO A 260 -7.38 -20.44 -2.73
N LEU A 261 -7.95 -21.61 -2.92
CA LEU A 261 -7.91 -22.36 -4.19
C LEU A 261 -8.50 -21.54 -5.35
N ILE A 262 -9.74 -21.06 -5.19
CA ILE A 262 -10.44 -20.29 -6.22
C ILE A 262 -9.66 -19.00 -6.55
N GLY A 263 -9.14 -18.34 -5.52
CA GLY A 263 -8.34 -17.12 -5.70
C GLY A 263 -7.09 -17.38 -6.56
N GLN A 264 -6.41 -18.52 -6.37
CA GLN A 264 -5.24 -18.85 -7.18
C GLN A 264 -5.60 -19.12 -8.65
N ILE A 265 -6.71 -19.81 -8.91
CA ILE A 265 -7.19 -20.07 -10.29
C ILE A 265 -7.44 -18.74 -11.01
N ILE A 266 -8.10 -17.79 -10.36
CA ILE A 266 -8.39 -16.47 -10.93
C ILE A 266 -7.10 -15.69 -11.16
N ALA A 267 -6.23 -15.61 -10.14
CA ALA A 267 -4.98 -14.87 -10.20
C ALA A 267 -4.01 -15.43 -11.26
N GLU A 268 -3.97 -16.76 -11.42
CA GLU A 268 -3.17 -17.42 -12.46
C GLU A 268 -3.65 -17.06 -13.88
N ALA A 269 -4.97 -17.08 -14.10
CA ALA A 269 -5.56 -16.69 -15.37
C ALA A 269 -5.37 -15.20 -15.68
N SER A 270 -5.43 -14.34 -14.67
CA SER A 270 -5.24 -12.90 -14.84
C SER A 270 -3.80 -12.52 -15.27
N LEU A 271 -2.83 -13.42 -15.11
CA LEU A 271 -1.48 -13.22 -15.67
C LEU A 271 -1.45 -13.28 -17.21
N ASP A 272 -2.47 -13.83 -17.84
CA ASP A 272 -2.63 -13.87 -19.30
C ASP A 272 -3.32 -12.61 -19.85
N ALA A 273 -3.63 -11.62 -18.99
CA ALA A 273 -4.21 -10.36 -19.43
C ALA A 273 -3.33 -9.71 -20.52
N PRO A 274 -3.93 -9.21 -21.60
CA PRO A 274 -3.21 -8.60 -22.70
C PRO A 274 -2.52 -7.30 -22.26
N GLU A 275 -1.43 -6.92 -22.95
CA GLU A 275 -0.69 -5.68 -22.65
C GLU A 275 -1.58 -4.42 -22.73
N GLU A 276 -2.64 -4.47 -23.53
CA GLU A 276 -3.64 -3.41 -23.61
C GLU A 276 -4.34 -3.15 -22.28
N TYR A 277 -4.68 -4.20 -21.52
CA TYR A 277 -5.25 -4.07 -20.19
C TYR A 277 -4.36 -3.23 -19.25
N TYR A 278 -3.07 -3.53 -19.21
CA TYR A 278 -2.13 -2.80 -18.35
C TYR A 278 -1.98 -1.35 -18.79
N ARG A 279 -1.94 -1.10 -20.11
CA ARG A 279 -1.86 0.24 -20.66
C ARG A 279 -3.11 1.06 -20.30
N ASP A 280 -4.29 0.51 -20.51
CA ASP A 280 -5.55 1.21 -20.25
C ASP A 280 -5.73 1.55 -18.76
N VAL A 281 -5.35 0.60 -17.87
CA VAL A 281 -5.33 0.84 -16.41
C VAL A 281 -4.33 1.94 -16.05
N TYR A 282 -3.13 1.89 -16.61
CA TYR A 282 -2.09 2.89 -16.37
C TYR A 282 -2.53 4.29 -16.84
N ASP A 283 -3.02 4.42 -18.06
CA ASP A 283 -3.45 5.69 -18.64
C ASP A 283 -4.60 6.32 -17.84
N GLU A 284 -5.56 5.52 -17.40
CA GLU A 284 -6.65 5.99 -16.53
C GLU A 284 -6.11 6.55 -15.21
N TYR A 285 -5.17 5.87 -14.56
CA TYR A 285 -4.60 6.38 -13.30
C TYR A 285 -3.70 7.61 -13.50
N VAL A 286 -3.01 7.74 -14.62
CA VAL A 286 -2.30 8.97 -15.01
C VAL A 286 -3.27 10.15 -15.08
N GLU A 287 -4.43 9.96 -15.75
CA GLU A 287 -5.45 10.99 -15.88
C GLU A 287 -6.10 11.34 -14.52
N ARG A 288 -6.43 10.34 -13.69
CA ARG A 288 -6.99 10.57 -12.35
C ARG A 288 -6.02 11.33 -11.45
N ARG A 289 -4.73 10.93 -11.46
CA ARG A 289 -3.67 11.60 -10.73
C ARG A 289 -3.54 13.07 -11.12
N LYS A 290 -3.45 13.34 -12.42
CA LYS A 290 -3.37 14.70 -12.96
C LYS A 290 -4.60 15.51 -12.56
N CYS A 291 -5.79 14.96 -12.77
CA CYS A 291 -7.06 15.58 -12.41
C CYS A 291 -7.11 15.96 -10.91
N LEU A 292 -6.70 15.03 -10.03
CA LEU A 292 -6.69 15.27 -8.59
C LEU A 292 -5.72 16.40 -8.23
N ILE A 293 -4.43 16.26 -8.59
CA ILE A 293 -3.37 17.15 -8.13
C ILE A 293 -3.54 18.57 -8.64
N ASP A 294 -3.91 18.73 -9.92
CA ASP A 294 -4.15 20.05 -10.52
C ASP A 294 -5.27 20.82 -9.82
N ARG A 295 -6.30 20.13 -9.33
CA ARG A 295 -7.43 20.76 -8.65
C ARG A 295 -7.21 20.92 -7.15
N LEU A 296 -6.62 19.91 -6.51
CA LEU A 296 -6.37 19.90 -5.07
C LEU A 296 -5.47 21.08 -4.67
N ASN A 297 -4.37 21.29 -5.39
CA ASN A 297 -3.43 22.37 -5.12
C ASN A 297 -3.94 23.78 -5.54
N ARG A 298 -5.12 23.88 -6.16
CA ARG A 298 -5.81 25.16 -6.39
C ARG A 298 -6.77 25.54 -5.26
N ILE A 299 -7.00 24.66 -4.30
CA ILE A 299 -7.81 24.99 -3.12
C ILE A 299 -6.92 25.83 -2.18
N PRO A 300 -7.33 27.06 -1.77
CA PRO A 300 -6.51 27.91 -0.91
C PRO A 300 -6.10 27.22 0.39
N GLY A 301 -4.82 27.27 0.73
CA GLY A 301 -4.22 26.66 1.92
C GLY A 301 -4.01 25.14 1.82
N VAL A 302 -4.33 24.48 0.71
CA VAL A 302 -4.07 23.06 0.50
C VAL A 302 -2.78 22.85 -0.26
N TYR A 303 -1.95 21.94 0.22
CA TYR A 303 -0.72 21.50 -0.45
C TYR A 303 -0.62 19.99 -0.50
N SER A 304 -0.29 19.45 -1.67
CA SER A 304 0.00 18.05 -1.89
C SER A 304 1.17 17.90 -2.86
N PRO A 305 2.24 17.17 -2.50
CA PRO A 305 3.28 16.78 -3.45
C PRO A 305 2.68 15.99 -4.61
N ILE A 306 3.35 16.03 -5.76
CA ILE A 306 2.95 15.23 -6.92
C ILE A 306 3.36 13.77 -6.65
N PRO A 307 2.40 12.82 -6.53
CA PRO A 307 2.76 11.41 -6.33
C PRO A 307 3.48 10.87 -7.56
N MET A 308 4.57 10.15 -7.33
CA MET A 308 5.38 9.53 -8.37
C MET A 308 4.95 8.10 -8.69
N GLY A 309 4.18 7.48 -7.77
CA GLY A 309 3.65 6.13 -7.95
C GLY A 309 2.45 5.86 -7.07
N ALA A 310 1.96 4.61 -7.06
CA ALA A 310 0.73 4.16 -6.41
C ALA A 310 -0.51 4.96 -6.89
N PHE A 311 -1.56 5.00 -6.10
CA PHE A 311 -2.74 5.83 -6.36
C PHE A 311 -3.23 6.56 -5.10
N TYR A 312 -2.24 7.07 -4.35
CA TYR A 312 -2.46 7.87 -3.14
C TYR A 312 -1.65 9.16 -3.19
N THR A 313 -2.12 10.11 -2.43
CA THR A 313 -1.32 11.27 -2.00
C THR A 313 -1.67 11.64 -0.57
N VAL A 314 -0.74 12.30 0.11
CA VAL A 314 -1.00 12.98 1.37
C VAL A 314 -1.11 14.46 1.07
N ALA A 315 -2.17 15.09 1.56
CA ALA A 315 -2.40 16.52 1.43
C ALA A 315 -2.44 17.20 2.81
N LYS A 316 -1.74 18.32 2.94
CA LYS A 316 -1.87 19.27 4.06
C LYS A 316 -3.07 20.14 3.80
N LEU A 317 -3.94 20.27 4.80
CA LEU A 317 -5.16 21.06 4.75
C LEU A 317 -5.08 22.26 5.72
N PRO A 318 -5.75 23.38 5.44
CA PRO A 318 -5.83 24.54 6.33
C PRO A 318 -6.85 24.29 7.46
N VAL A 319 -6.55 23.31 8.32
CA VAL A 319 -7.43 22.88 9.44
C VAL A 319 -6.62 22.69 10.71
N ASP A 320 -7.27 22.88 11.85
CA ASP A 320 -6.69 22.66 13.19
C ASP A 320 -6.34 21.18 13.41
N ASP A 321 -7.22 20.29 12.96
CA ASP A 321 -7.10 18.85 13.12
C ASP A 321 -7.87 18.14 12.00
N ALA A 322 -7.15 17.36 11.17
CA ALA A 322 -7.75 16.66 10.04
C ALA A 322 -8.72 15.55 10.45
N GLU A 323 -8.57 14.95 11.63
CA GLU A 323 -9.53 13.97 12.12
C GLU A 323 -10.86 14.62 12.52
N LYS A 324 -10.81 15.76 13.22
CA LYS A 324 -12.00 16.54 13.51
C LYS A 324 -12.69 17.02 12.23
N PHE A 325 -11.91 17.47 11.26
CA PHE A 325 -12.42 17.89 9.95
C PHE A 325 -13.12 16.73 9.23
N CYS A 326 -12.47 15.57 9.11
CA CYS A 326 -13.07 14.40 8.48
C CYS A 326 -14.34 13.92 9.17
N ARG A 327 -14.39 13.95 10.51
CA ARG A 327 -15.59 13.65 11.28
C ARG A 327 -16.70 14.66 11.00
N TRP A 328 -16.37 15.96 11.03
CA TRP A 328 -17.31 17.04 10.77
C TRP A 328 -17.92 16.93 9.37
N CYS A 329 -17.11 16.60 8.33
CA CYS A 329 -17.60 16.35 6.99
C CYS A 329 -18.71 15.28 6.94
N LEU A 330 -18.60 14.23 7.75
CA LEU A 330 -19.55 13.12 7.76
C LEU A 330 -20.74 13.32 8.70
N GLU A 331 -20.57 14.09 9.78
CA GLU A 331 -21.59 14.27 10.82
C GLU A 331 -22.49 15.50 10.58
N LYS A 332 -21.88 16.60 10.07
CA LYS A 332 -22.51 17.93 10.12
C LYS A 332 -22.54 18.67 8.78
N PHE A 333 -21.71 18.25 7.82
CA PHE A 333 -21.57 18.97 6.57
C PHE A 333 -22.21 18.19 5.41
N GLU A 334 -22.89 18.94 4.54
CA GLU A 334 -23.24 18.53 3.20
C GLU A 334 -23.27 19.73 2.26
N TYR A 335 -22.99 19.51 1.00
CA TYR A 335 -23.13 20.47 -0.06
C TYR A 335 -23.87 19.82 -1.22
N GLU A 336 -25.06 20.33 -1.52
CA GLU A 336 -25.98 19.77 -2.54
C GLU A 336 -26.28 18.26 -2.32
N GLY A 337 -26.48 17.85 -1.07
CA GLY A 337 -26.73 16.47 -0.71
C GLY A 337 -25.50 15.55 -0.73
N GLU A 338 -24.28 16.11 -0.79
CA GLU A 338 -23.03 15.35 -0.96
C GLU A 338 -21.99 15.72 0.11
N THR A 339 -21.14 14.75 0.45
CA THR A 339 -19.98 14.95 1.34
C THR A 339 -18.80 14.08 0.92
N VAL A 340 -17.64 14.28 1.56
CA VAL A 340 -16.39 13.54 1.31
C VAL A 340 -15.93 12.77 2.55
N MET A 341 -15.31 11.62 2.32
CA MET A 341 -14.62 10.84 3.35
C MET A 341 -13.16 10.65 2.95
N MET A 342 -12.25 11.17 3.76
CA MET A 342 -10.79 10.98 3.62
C MET A 342 -10.25 10.19 4.81
N ALA A 343 -9.00 9.74 4.73
CA ALA A 343 -8.33 9.12 5.86
C ALA A 343 -7.44 10.15 6.57
N PRO A 344 -7.71 10.50 7.84
CA PRO A 344 -6.83 11.36 8.64
C PRO A 344 -5.41 10.79 8.68
N ALA A 345 -4.41 11.60 8.35
CA ALA A 345 -3.06 11.09 8.16
C ALA A 345 -2.31 10.83 9.47
N ALA A 346 -2.70 11.43 10.59
CA ALA A 346 -2.06 11.19 11.88
C ALA A 346 -1.92 9.70 12.24
N GLY A 347 -2.89 8.86 11.82
CA GLY A 347 -2.83 7.42 12.05
C GLY A 347 -1.85 6.62 11.17
N PHE A 348 -1.13 7.28 10.25
CA PHE A 348 -0.05 6.69 9.47
C PHE A 348 1.34 7.05 10.04
N TYR A 349 1.37 7.86 11.08
CA TYR A 349 2.57 8.24 11.83
C TYR A 349 2.55 7.60 13.22
N THR A 350 3.73 7.37 13.77
CA THR A 350 3.91 7.02 15.19
C THR A 350 4.45 8.19 15.99
N THR A 351 5.09 9.16 15.31
CA THR A 351 5.59 10.40 15.93
C THR A 351 4.41 11.24 16.40
N PRO A 352 4.32 11.58 17.71
CA PRO A 352 3.22 12.38 18.25
C PRO A 352 3.11 13.74 17.56
N GLY A 353 1.89 14.11 17.17
CA GLY A 353 1.59 15.39 16.51
C GLY A 353 1.92 15.44 15.01
N ALA A 354 2.60 14.43 14.46
CA ALA A 354 2.85 14.37 13.04
C ALA A 354 1.55 14.13 12.25
N GLY A 355 1.41 14.79 11.10
CA GLY A 355 0.26 14.60 10.21
C GLY A 355 -1.09 15.10 10.73
N ILE A 356 -1.12 15.92 11.81
CA ILE A 356 -2.36 16.36 12.47
C ILE A 356 -3.30 17.13 11.54
N ASN A 357 -2.76 17.90 10.61
CA ASN A 357 -3.51 18.65 9.60
C ASN A 357 -3.42 18.04 8.20
N GLN A 358 -3.07 16.75 8.11
CA GLN A 358 -2.91 16.04 6.85
C GLN A 358 -3.98 14.96 6.68
N VAL A 359 -4.32 14.68 5.43
CA VAL A 359 -5.20 13.57 5.03
C VAL A 359 -4.54 12.74 3.92
N ARG A 360 -4.76 11.43 3.94
CA ARG A 360 -4.50 10.60 2.77
C ARG A 360 -5.72 10.59 1.86
N ILE A 361 -5.49 10.81 0.58
CA ILE A 361 -6.48 10.75 -0.50
C ILE A 361 -6.09 9.62 -1.45
N ALA A 362 -7.04 8.70 -1.74
CA ALA A 362 -6.93 7.71 -2.79
C ALA A 362 -7.67 8.21 -4.04
N TYR A 363 -7.01 8.22 -5.20
CA TYR A 363 -7.62 8.66 -6.46
C TYR A 363 -8.12 7.49 -7.31
N VAL A 364 -8.90 6.62 -6.65
CA VAL A 364 -9.48 5.42 -7.26
C VAL A 364 -10.87 5.64 -7.87
N LEU A 365 -11.53 6.75 -7.58
CA LEU A 365 -12.83 7.10 -8.15
C LEU A 365 -12.70 7.51 -9.62
N LYS A 366 -13.78 7.35 -10.38
CA LYS A 366 -13.88 7.88 -11.75
C LYS A 366 -13.62 9.38 -11.78
N LYS A 367 -13.07 9.87 -12.90
CA LYS A 367 -12.64 11.27 -13.06
C LYS A 367 -13.73 12.29 -12.70
N ASP A 368 -14.97 12.06 -13.12
CA ASP A 368 -16.09 12.98 -12.83
C ASP A 368 -16.44 13.01 -11.34
N ASP A 369 -16.43 11.85 -10.67
CA ASP A 369 -16.64 11.77 -9.22
C ASP A 369 -15.47 12.40 -8.45
N LEU A 370 -14.22 12.30 -8.93
CA LEU A 370 -13.08 13.01 -8.35
C LEU A 370 -13.23 14.52 -8.45
N ILE A 371 -13.62 15.03 -9.64
CA ILE A 371 -13.86 16.45 -9.85
C ILE A 371 -14.95 16.94 -8.90
N ARG A 372 -16.05 16.21 -8.79
CA ARG A 372 -17.15 16.58 -7.90
C ARG A 372 -16.73 16.53 -6.43
N ALA A 373 -16.05 15.47 -6.01
CA ALA A 373 -15.52 15.34 -4.64
C ALA A 373 -14.63 16.52 -4.24
N LEU A 374 -13.79 17.04 -5.17
CA LEU A 374 -12.93 18.18 -4.90
C LEU A 374 -13.71 19.52 -4.79
N VAL A 375 -14.83 19.68 -5.54
CA VAL A 375 -15.74 20.81 -5.34
C VAL A 375 -16.35 20.75 -3.93
N VAL A 376 -16.83 19.59 -3.53
CA VAL A 376 -17.40 19.36 -2.19
C VAL A 376 -16.35 19.58 -1.10
N LEU A 377 -15.11 19.07 -1.27
CA LEU A 377 -14.00 19.29 -0.34
C LEU A 377 -13.66 20.78 -0.19
N ARG A 378 -13.59 21.51 -1.30
CA ARG A 378 -13.35 22.97 -1.26
C ARG A 378 -14.43 23.66 -0.42
N LYS A 379 -15.70 23.35 -0.65
CA LYS A 379 -16.83 23.90 0.13
C LYS A 379 -16.76 23.51 1.61
N ALA A 380 -16.38 22.28 1.90
CA ALA A 380 -16.18 21.82 3.27
C ALA A 380 -15.07 22.66 3.98
N LEU A 381 -13.94 22.90 3.32
CA LEU A 381 -12.85 23.72 3.87
C LEU A 381 -13.24 25.19 4.04
N GLU A 382 -14.07 25.75 3.15
CA GLU A 382 -14.58 27.12 3.27
C GLU A 382 -15.50 27.29 4.51
N LEU A 383 -16.25 26.24 4.89
CA LEU A 383 -17.26 26.30 5.94
C LEU A 383 -16.84 25.67 7.27
N TYR A 384 -15.68 25.00 7.31
CA TYR A 384 -15.23 24.31 8.53
C TYR A 384 -14.89 25.28 9.64
N PRO A 385 -15.49 25.14 10.86
CA PRO A 385 -15.25 26.07 11.97
C PRO A 385 -13.83 26.08 12.50
N GLY A 386 -13.07 25.00 12.29
CA GLY A 386 -11.67 24.85 12.70
C GLY A 386 -10.68 25.15 11.57
N ARG A 387 -11.08 25.92 10.56
CA ARG A 387 -10.18 26.39 9.52
C ARG A 387 -9.11 27.30 10.13
N VAL A 388 -7.87 27.07 9.70
CA VAL A 388 -6.71 27.90 10.05
C VAL A 388 -6.27 28.60 8.78
N ASP A 389 -6.30 29.91 8.76
CA ASP A 389 -5.74 30.70 7.66
C ASP A 389 -4.21 30.64 7.74
N ASP A 390 -3.53 30.50 6.59
CA ASP A 390 -2.08 30.53 6.53
C ASP A 390 -1.58 31.86 7.13
N GLN A 391 -0.78 31.78 8.21
CA GLN A 391 -0.01 32.91 8.75
C GLN A 391 1.22 33.11 7.90
#